data_4772241e683a5c8568d7da8266673fcd
#
_entry.id   4772241e683a5c8568d7da8266673fcd
#
_cell.length_a   1.000
_cell.length_b   1.000
_cell.length_c   1.000
_cell.angle_alpha   90.00
_cell.angle_beta   90.00
_cell.angle_gamma   90.00
#
_symmetry.space_group_name_H-M   'P 1'
#
loop_
_entity.id
_entity.type
_entity.pdbx_description
1 polymer ?
#
loop_
_entity_poly.entity_id
_entity_poly.type
_entity_poly.pdbx_seq_one_letter_code
_entity_poly.pdbx_strand_id
1 'polypeptide(L)'
;MKSRRVVITGLGMLCPVGNKVESAWEALKSGRSGIETLSAFDTSSFTTHFGGTIKNFDVSETMPLKDAKRMDIFMQYGIAAGAEAFADSGLDVDQLNPERAGVSVGTGIGGLRNIEETSLLIDRSGPRKISPFFVPGAICNMISGNLSIRYNLQGPNLSVTTACTTGTHNIGVAAGLIANGQADVMLAGGAEMATTPVGLGGFCAARALSTRNDDPSSASRPWDADRDGFVLSDGAGVLVLEEHDHAVARGAKIYAELVGFGMSGDAFHMTSPPEGGRGAALCMQNALQSAGLNPEDIAYVNAHGTSTLAGDIAETSAIKSVFGAHSTALAVSSTKSMIGHLLGASGAVEAIVTILSLRDQLLTPTINLDSSAEGCDLDYVPHTARDAKLSYALSNSFGFGGTNGSLIFARYS
;
A
#
# COMPACT_ATOMS: atom_id res chain seq x y z
N MET A 1 -19.89 -6.81 23.39
CA MET A 1 -20.72 -6.46 22.20
C MET A 1 -20.27 -7.34 21.06
N LYS A 2 -21.17 -7.86 20.21
CA LYS A 2 -20.76 -8.53 18.97
C LYS A 2 -20.03 -7.49 18.10
N SER A 3 -18.83 -7.82 17.63
CA SER A 3 -18.11 -6.97 16.68
C SER A 3 -18.93 -6.84 15.39
N ARG A 4 -19.07 -5.62 14.85
CA ARG A 4 -19.77 -5.38 13.58
C ARG A 4 -18.89 -5.87 12.43
N ARG A 5 -19.50 -6.42 11.39
CA ARG A 5 -18.80 -6.86 10.18
C ARG A 5 -18.38 -5.64 9.35
N VAL A 6 -17.22 -5.73 8.72
CA VAL A 6 -16.66 -4.64 7.89
C VAL A 6 -16.46 -5.14 6.47
N VAL A 7 -17.06 -4.45 5.50
CA VAL A 7 -16.98 -4.79 4.09
C VAL A 7 -16.33 -3.68 3.28
N ILE A 8 -15.83 -4.02 2.10
CA ILE A 8 -15.21 -3.08 1.17
C ILE A 8 -16.19 -2.79 0.04
N THR A 9 -16.58 -1.53 -0.09
CA THR A 9 -17.57 -1.08 -1.08
C THR A 9 -17.01 -0.19 -2.18
N GLY A 10 -15.81 0.35 -2.01
CA GLY A 10 -15.15 1.18 -3.02
C GLY A 10 -13.64 1.04 -3.01
N LEU A 11 -13.05 1.16 -4.18
CA LEU A 11 -11.61 1.05 -4.44
C LEU A 11 -11.12 2.22 -5.28
N GLY A 12 -9.92 2.74 -4.96
CA GLY A 12 -9.24 3.74 -5.78
C GLY A 12 -7.73 3.56 -5.70
N MET A 13 -7.04 3.61 -6.84
CA MET A 13 -5.64 3.28 -6.93
C MET A 13 -4.91 4.06 -8.02
N LEU A 14 -3.71 4.56 -7.67
CA LEU A 14 -2.70 5.02 -8.59
C LEU A 14 -1.40 4.26 -8.32
N CYS A 15 -0.79 3.72 -9.36
CA CYS A 15 0.51 3.04 -9.26
C CYS A 15 1.29 3.18 -10.60
N PRO A 16 2.56 2.80 -10.68
CA PRO A 16 3.38 2.98 -11.89
C PRO A 16 2.82 2.35 -13.17
N VAL A 17 1.87 1.45 -13.06
CA VAL A 17 1.26 0.75 -14.21
C VAL A 17 -0.16 1.22 -14.57
N GLY A 18 -0.75 2.13 -13.77
CA GLY A 18 -2.09 2.67 -14.06
C GLY A 18 -2.57 3.69 -13.03
N ASN A 19 -3.37 4.66 -13.47
CA ASN A 19 -3.90 5.75 -12.65
C ASN A 19 -5.37 5.53 -12.22
N LYS A 20 -5.91 4.35 -12.49
CA LYS A 20 -7.24 3.88 -12.09
C LYS A 20 -7.15 2.40 -11.74
N VAL A 21 -8.03 1.93 -10.86
CA VAL A 21 -8.08 0.53 -10.42
C VAL A 21 -8.11 -0.43 -11.60
N GLU A 22 -9.02 -0.22 -12.58
CA GLU A 22 -9.18 -1.12 -13.71
C GLU A 22 -7.92 -1.20 -14.60
N SER A 23 -7.35 -0.05 -14.98
CA SER A 23 -6.15 -0.03 -15.83
C SER A 23 -4.92 -0.61 -15.13
N ALA A 24 -4.78 -0.37 -13.83
CA ALA A 24 -3.71 -0.94 -13.04
C ALA A 24 -3.88 -2.47 -12.89
N TRP A 25 -5.11 -2.93 -12.64
CA TRP A 25 -5.40 -4.35 -12.50
C TRP A 25 -5.11 -5.14 -13.79
N GLU A 26 -5.53 -4.63 -14.95
CA GLU A 26 -5.20 -5.26 -16.25
C GLU A 26 -3.68 -5.34 -16.49
N ALA A 27 -2.95 -4.30 -16.11
CA ALA A 27 -1.50 -4.29 -16.23
C ALA A 27 -0.82 -5.31 -15.29
N LEU A 28 -1.30 -5.40 -14.04
CA LEU A 28 -0.78 -6.36 -13.05
C LEU A 28 -1.07 -7.81 -13.46
N LYS A 29 -2.26 -8.11 -13.95
CA LYS A 29 -2.59 -9.43 -14.49
C LYS A 29 -1.68 -9.85 -15.66
N SER A 30 -1.30 -8.89 -16.50
CA SER A 30 -0.42 -9.13 -17.64
C SER A 30 1.06 -9.20 -17.30
N GLY A 31 1.45 -9.02 -16.03
CA GLY A 31 2.86 -9.00 -15.63
C GLY A 31 3.65 -7.78 -16.12
N ARG A 32 2.99 -6.63 -16.36
CA ARG A 32 3.64 -5.44 -16.90
C ARG A 32 4.45 -4.72 -15.82
N SER A 33 5.75 -4.46 -16.07
CA SER A 33 6.57 -3.60 -15.22
C SER A 33 6.24 -2.12 -15.46
N GLY A 34 6.16 -1.35 -14.35
CA GLY A 34 6.05 0.10 -14.36
C GLY A 34 7.36 0.80 -14.04
N ILE A 35 8.45 0.06 -13.85
CA ILE A 35 9.76 0.58 -13.46
C ILE A 35 10.50 1.09 -14.69
N GLU A 36 11.07 2.29 -14.59
CA GLU A 36 11.80 2.96 -15.68
C GLU A 36 12.86 3.90 -15.13
N THR A 37 13.76 4.35 -15.99
CA THR A 37 14.74 5.38 -15.66
C THR A 37 14.04 6.67 -15.25
N LEU A 38 14.45 7.26 -14.12
CA LEU A 38 13.94 8.53 -13.63
C LEU A 38 14.41 9.67 -14.52
N SER A 39 13.48 10.53 -14.92
CA SER A 39 13.74 11.68 -15.81
C SER A 39 13.37 13.03 -15.19
N ALA A 40 12.74 13.04 -13.99
CA ALA A 40 12.29 14.25 -13.33
C ALA A 40 13.43 15.14 -12.80
N PHE A 41 14.61 14.54 -12.58
CA PHE A 41 15.83 15.22 -12.14
C PHE A 41 17.07 14.43 -12.60
N ASP A 42 18.25 15.06 -12.56
CA ASP A 42 19.50 14.40 -12.92
C ASP A 42 19.90 13.36 -11.87
N THR A 43 19.93 12.09 -12.26
CA THR A 43 20.29 10.95 -11.42
C THR A 43 21.73 10.49 -11.58
N SER A 44 22.54 11.12 -12.43
CA SER A 44 23.90 10.65 -12.80
C SER A 44 24.87 10.51 -11.62
N SER A 45 24.65 11.26 -10.53
CA SER A 45 25.45 11.20 -9.31
C SER A 45 24.95 10.20 -8.26
N PHE A 46 23.82 9.53 -8.51
CA PHE A 46 23.24 8.54 -7.60
C PHE A 46 23.68 7.12 -7.99
N THR A 47 23.63 6.17 -7.07
CA THR A 47 23.92 4.75 -7.36
C THR A 47 22.76 4.05 -8.06
N THR A 48 21.54 4.59 -7.95
CA THR A 48 20.32 4.09 -8.60
C THR A 48 19.74 5.20 -9.47
N HIS A 49 19.38 4.87 -10.72
CA HIS A 49 18.90 5.85 -11.71
C HIS A 49 17.43 5.63 -12.11
N PHE A 50 16.72 4.73 -11.47
CA PHE A 50 15.38 4.29 -11.85
C PHE A 50 14.44 4.19 -10.66
N GLY A 51 13.16 4.08 -10.97
CA GLY A 51 12.09 3.94 -9.99
C GLY A 51 10.72 3.75 -10.64
N GLY A 52 9.68 3.62 -9.84
CA GLY A 52 8.31 3.54 -10.30
C GLY A 52 7.57 4.86 -10.08
N THR A 53 7.49 5.70 -11.11
CA THR A 53 6.74 6.97 -11.03
C THR A 53 5.34 6.85 -11.62
N ILE A 54 4.43 7.71 -11.16
CA ILE A 54 3.09 7.83 -11.74
C ILE A 54 3.17 8.57 -13.08
N LYS A 55 2.66 7.92 -14.13
CA LYS A 55 2.73 8.41 -15.52
C LYS A 55 1.43 9.08 -15.93
N ASN A 56 1.54 10.21 -16.67
CA ASN A 56 0.38 10.88 -17.26
C ASN A 56 -0.74 11.22 -16.25
N PHE A 57 -0.37 11.56 -15.02
CA PHE A 57 -1.33 11.97 -14.01
C PHE A 57 -1.79 13.40 -14.29
N ASP A 58 -3.08 13.55 -14.55
CA ASP A 58 -3.75 14.87 -14.68
C ASP A 58 -4.56 15.16 -13.42
N VAL A 59 -4.01 15.98 -12.55
CA VAL A 59 -4.69 16.40 -11.31
C VAL A 59 -5.98 17.18 -11.56
N SER A 60 -6.14 17.77 -12.74
CA SER A 60 -7.33 18.56 -13.10
C SER A 60 -8.60 17.72 -13.22
N GLU A 61 -8.46 16.40 -13.44
CA GLU A 61 -9.58 15.45 -13.39
C GLU A 61 -10.17 15.30 -11.98
N THR A 62 -9.37 15.61 -10.95
CA THR A 62 -9.77 15.43 -9.55
C THR A 62 -10.04 16.74 -8.84
N MET A 63 -9.23 17.77 -9.06
CA MET A 63 -9.33 19.04 -8.34
C MET A 63 -8.89 20.23 -9.18
N PRO A 64 -9.35 21.48 -8.85
CA PRO A 64 -8.86 22.68 -9.50
C PRO A 64 -7.34 22.84 -9.37
N LEU A 65 -6.66 23.22 -10.44
CA LEU A 65 -5.19 23.43 -10.45
C LEU A 65 -4.72 24.43 -9.38
N LYS A 66 -5.58 25.41 -9.03
CA LYS A 66 -5.31 26.38 -7.96
C LYS A 66 -5.11 25.68 -6.60
N ASP A 67 -5.88 24.65 -6.32
CA ASP A 67 -5.82 23.92 -5.05
C ASP A 67 -4.67 22.92 -5.08
N ALA A 68 -4.46 22.24 -6.20
CA ALA A 68 -3.32 21.33 -6.39
C ALA A 68 -1.97 22.02 -6.15
N LYS A 69 -1.80 23.28 -6.58
CA LYS A 69 -0.58 24.07 -6.35
C LYS A 69 -0.26 24.35 -4.86
N ARG A 70 -1.20 24.11 -3.96
CA ARG A 70 -1.05 24.30 -2.52
C ARG A 70 -0.69 23.02 -1.77
N MET A 71 -0.59 21.90 -2.48
CA MET A 71 -0.41 20.56 -1.93
C MET A 71 0.82 19.90 -2.53
N ASP A 72 1.55 19.16 -1.73
CA ASP A 72 2.55 18.23 -2.24
C ASP A 72 1.88 17.12 -3.06
N ILE A 73 2.65 16.49 -3.96
CA ILE A 73 2.14 15.50 -4.91
C ILE A 73 1.55 14.26 -4.21
N PHE A 74 2.12 13.81 -3.08
CA PHE A 74 1.54 12.67 -2.34
C PHE A 74 0.08 12.92 -1.94
N MET A 75 -0.26 14.17 -1.59
CA MET A 75 -1.63 14.55 -1.27
C MET A 75 -2.52 14.49 -2.51
N GLN A 76 -2.03 14.97 -3.65
CA GLN A 76 -2.77 14.92 -4.91
C GLN A 76 -3.10 13.48 -5.30
N TYR A 77 -2.13 12.56 -5.16
CA TYR A 77 -2.33 11.12 -5.39
C TYR A 77 -3.35 10.52 -4.42
N GLY A 78 -3.20 10.78 -3.11
CA GLY A 78 -4.11 10.27 -2.09
C GLY A 78 -5.55 10.78 -2.25
N ILE A 79 -5.72 12.06 -2.63
CA ILE A 79 -7.05 12.64 -2.90
C ILE A 79 -7.65 12.06 -4.19
N ALA A 80 -6.84 11.82 -5.22
CA ALA A 80 -7.31 11.21 -6.46
C ALA A 80 -7.78 9.77 -6.24
N ALA A 81 -6.99 8.95 -5.53
CA ALA A 81 -7.39 7.61 -5.14
C ALA A 81 -8.63 7.61 -4.24
N GLY A 82 -8.70 8.55 -3.28
CA GLY A 82 -9.88 8.72 -2.42
C GLY A 82 -11.13 9.10 -3.19
N ALA A 83 -10.99 9.94 -4.21
CA ALA A 83 -12.11 10.35 -5.07
C ALA A 83 -12.61 9.19 -5.94
N GLU A 84 -11.69 8.38 -6.50
CA GLU A 84 -12.06 7.17 -7.24
C GLU A 84 -12.78 6.17 -6.32
N ALA A 85 -12.24 5.89 -5.11
CA ALA A 85 -12.85 4.98 -4.16
C ALA A 85 -14.24 5.42 -3.71
N PHE A 86 -14.40 6.72 -3.43
CA PHE A 86 -15.71 7.28 -3.04
C PHE A 86 -16.73 7.14 -4.18
N ALA A 87 -16.35 7.47 -5.41
CA ALA A 87 -17.22 7.32 -6.58
C ALA A 87 -17.57 5.84 -6.84
N ASP A 88 -16.61 4.94 -6.76
CA ASP A 88 -16.81 3.50 -6.97
C ASP A 88 -17.74 2.87 -5.92
N SER A 89 -17.73 3.40 -4.69
CA SER A 89 -18.60 2.92 -3.60
C SER A 89 -20.09 3.22 -3.82
N GLY A 90 -20.41 4.15 -4.70
CA GLY A 90 -21.78 4.64 -4.91
C GLY A 90 -22.38 5.37 -3.70
N LEU A 91 -21.53 5.84 -2.76
CA LEU A 91 -21.98 6.67 -1.65
C LEU A 91 -22.46 8.04 -2.14
N ASP A 92 -23.55 8.51 -1.55
CA ASP A 92 -24.11 9.82 -1.79
C ASP A 92 -23.89 10.69 -0.54
N VAL A 93 -23.17 11.80 -0.68
CA VAL A 93 -22.86 12.72 0.43
C VAL A 93 -24.12 13.24 1.12
N ASP A 94 -25.21 13.47 0.36
CA ASP A 94 -26.45 14.00 0.89
C ASP A 94 -27.27 12.98 1.70
N GLN A 95 -26.95 11.68 1.55
CA GLN A 95 -27.59 10.59 2.28
C GLN A 95 -26.74 10.01 3.42
N LEU A 96 -25.46 10.38 3.47
CA LEU A 96 -24.56 9.96 4.55
C LEU A 96 -24.89 10.69 5.85
N ASN A 97 -24.80 9.98 6.98
CA ASN A 97 -24.65 10.62 8.27
C ASN A 97 -23.19 11.10 8.41
N PRO A 98 -22.91 12.42 8.31
CA PRO A 98 -21.53 12.91 8.29
C PRO A 98 -20.76 12.60 9.58
N GLU A 99 -21.41 12.57 10.74
CA GLU A 99 -20.80 12.26 12.03
C GLU A 99 -20.40 10.77 12.17
N ARG A 100 -20.92 9.91 11.27
CA ARG A 100 -20.67 8.48 11.24
C ARG A 100 -19.73 8.07 10.07
N ALA A 101 -19.26 9.04 9.29
CA ALA A 101 -18.36 8.81 8.16
C ALA A 101 -17.02 9.51 8.40
N GLY A 102 -15.92 8.79 8.28
CA GLY A 102 -14.59 9.29 8.61
C GLY A 102 -13.52 8.95 7.59
N VAL A 103 -12.27 9.32 7.90
CA VAL A 103 -11.11 9.13 7.03
C VAL A 103 -9.89 8.70 7.84
N SER A 104 -9.15 7.73 7.33
CA SER A 104 -7.85 7.28 7.84
C SER A 104 -6.91 6.98 6.67
N VAL A 105 -6.30 8.02 6.11
CA VAL A 105 -5.35 7.90 4.99
C VAL A 105 -4.02 8.52 5.38
N GLY A 106 -2.95 7.73 5.35
CA GLY A 106 -1.62 8.12 5.81
C GLY A 106 -0.58 8.20 4.69
N THR A 107 0.62 8.55 5.09
CA THR A 107 1.83 8.53 4.26
C THR A 107 3.01 8.13 5.13
N GLY A 108 4.03 7.49 4.55
CA GLY A 108 5.21 7.06 5.31
C GLY A 108 6.16 8.22 5.64
N ILE A 109 6.29 9.19 4.75
CA ILE A 109 7.23 10.31 4.88
C ILE A 109 6.52 11.67 4.90
N GLY A 110 5.47 11.84 4.08
CA GLY A 110 4.78 13.12 3.91
C GLY A 110 5.32 13.93 2.74
N GLY A 111 5.19 15.26 2.81
CA GLY A 111 5.51 16.20 1.75
C GLY A 111 7.01 16.39 1.52
N LEU A 112 7.72 15.33 1.20
CA LEU A 112 9.18 15.33 1.06
C LEU A 112 9.64 16.32 -0.02
N ARG A 113 8.97 16.34 -1.16
CA ARG A 113 9.28 17.27 -2.25
C ARG A 113 9.09 18.73 -1.83
N ASN A 114 7.97 19.04 -1.19
CA ASN A 114 7.68 20.40 -0.74
C ASN A 114 8.70 20.87 0.32
N ILE A 115 9.12 19.98 1.23
CA ILE A 115 10.15 20.25 2.23
C ILE A 115 11.49 20.53 1.56
N GLU A 116 11.90 19.69 0.60
CA GLU A 116 13.16 19.84 -0.16
C GLU A 116 13.18 21.17 -0.94
N GLU A 117 12.18 21.43 -1.76
CA GLU A 117 12.08 22.65 -2.57
C GLU A 117 12.05 23.91 -1.70
N THR A 118 11.32 23.88 -0.56
CA THR A 118 11.24 25.01 0.36
C THR A 118 12.56 25.24 1.08
N SER A 119 13.29 24.19 1.47
CA SER A 119 14.61 24.31 2.08
C SER A 119 15.60 25.00 1.14
N LEU A 120 15.62 24.58 -0.13
CA LEU A 120 16.46 25.23 -1.16
C LEU A 120 16.02 26.67 -1.44
N LEU A 121 14.72 26.96 -1.37
CA LEU A 121 14.20 28.33 -1.55
C LEU A 121 14.63 29.25 -0.41
N ILE A 122 14.64 28.77 0.84
CA ILE A 122 15.12 29.55 2.00
C ILE A 122 16.58 29.93 1.81
N ASP A 123 17.43 28.97 1.41
CA ASP A 123 18.84 29.19 1.18
C ASP A 123 19.11 30.26 0.13
N ARG A 124 18.37 30.20 -1.00
CA ARG A 124 18.55 31.11 -2.14
C ARG A 124 17.90 32.49 -1.95
N SER A 125 16.76 32.58 -1.27
CA SER A 125 15.88 33.74 -1.32
C SER A 125 15.37 34.23 0.03
N GLY A 126 15.71 33.54 1.12
CA GLY A 126 15.33 33.85 2.50
C GLY A 126 13.89 33.44 2.87
N PRO A 127 13.56 33.47 4.18
CA PRO A 127 12.33 32.91 4.72
C PRO A 127 11.04 33.63 4.30
N ARG A 128 11.13 34.90 3.85
CA ARG A 128 9.96 35.68 3.40
C ARG A 128 9.32 35.14 2.11
N LYS A 129 10.00 34.22 1.43
CA LYS A 129 9.51 33.58 0.20
C LYS A 129 8.76 32.28 0.43
N ILE A 130 8.74 31.78 1.68
CA ILE A 130 8.00 30.55 2.02
C ILE A 130 6.50 30.78 1.75
N SER A 131 5.87 29.78 1.11
CA SER A 131 4.43 29.77 0.89
C SER A 131 3.67 29.69 2.22
N PRO A 132 2.57 30.45 2.41
CA PRO A 132 1.69 30.25 3.58
C PRO A 132 1.02 28.87 3.60
N PHE A 133 1.05 28.15 2.49
CA PHE A 133 0.53 26.80 2.36
C PHE A 133 1.59 25.72 2.58
N PHE A 134 2.83 26.08 2.92
CA PHE A 134 3.93 25.11 3.12
C PHE A 134 3.55 24.06 4.16
N VAL A 135 3.17 24.45 5.37
CA VAL A 135 2.83 23.51 6.44
C VAL A 135 1.63 22.64 6.07
N PRO A 136 0.43 23.19 5.73
CA PRO A 136 -0.71 22.36 5.36
C PRO A 136 -0.50 21.57 4.05
N GLY A 137 0.45 21.94 3.21
CA GLY A 137 0.81 21.23 1.99
C GLY A 137 1.83 20.11 2.19
N ALA A 138 2.39 19.92 3.40
CA ALA A 138 3.46 18.95 3.65
C ALA A 138 3.15 17.93 4.76
N ILE A 139 2.27 18.25 5.73
CA ILE A 139 2.04 17.37 6.88
C ILE A 139 1.21 16.12 6.55
N CYS A 140 1.53 15.03 7.24
CA CYS A 140 1.09 13.67 6.90
C CYS A 140 -0.43 13.44 6.95
N ASN A 141 -1.19 14.20 7.76
CA ASN A 141 -2.62 14.00 7.95
C ASN A 141 -3.51 14.75 6.95
N MET A 142 -2.91 15.48 5.99
CA MET A 142 -3.70 16.38 5.14
C MET A 142 -4.40 15.70 3.96
N ILE A 143 -4.09 14.45 3.65
CA ILE A 143 -4.94 13.66 2.76
C ILE A 143 -6.30 13.44 3.45
N SER A 144 -6.28 12.94 4.69
CA SER A 144 -7.49 12.74 5.49
C SER A 144 -8.26 14.04 5.70
N GLY A 145 -7.58 15.15 6.02
CA GLY A 145 -8.21 16.47 6.17
C GLY A 145 -8.91 16.95 4.89
N ASN A 146 -8.27 16.80 3.73
CA ASN A 146 -8.86 17.23 2.45
C ASN A 146 -10.05 16.35 2.01
N LEU A 147 -9.96 15.03 2.17
CA LEU A 147 -11.08 14.13 1.86
C LEU A 147 -12.26 14.38 2.80
N SER A 148 -12.01 14.62 4.09
CA SER A 148 -13.03 15.01 5.07
C SER A 148 -13.76 16.29 4.65
N ILE A 149 -13.02 17.35 4.28
CA ILE A 149 -13.60 18.61 3.81
C ILE A 149 -14.39 18.39 2.52
N ARG A 150 -13.83 17.64 1.57
CA ARG A 150 -14.42 17.42 0.24
C ARG A 150 -15.77 16.72 0.31
N TYR A 151 -15.93 15.75 1.20
CA TYR A 151 -17.13 14.92 1.32
C TYR A 151 -17.92 15.16 2.60
N ASN A 152 -17.60 16.24 3.34
CA ASN A 152 -18.24 16.58 4.61
C ASN A 152 -18.27 15.41 5.62
N LEU A 153 -17.12 14.68 5.75
CA LEU A 153 -17.01 13.55 6.65
C LEU A 153 -16.56 14.04 8.02
N GLN A 154 -17.44 14.03 9.00
CA GLN A 154 -17.26 14.63 10.34
C GLN A 154 -16.96 13.59 11.43
N GLY A 155 -16.92 12.30 11.07
CA GLY A 155 -16.51 11.21 11.95
C GLY A 155 -15.01 11.20 12.23
N PRO A 156 -14.42 10.06 12.64
CA PRO A 156 -12.99 9.97 12.93
C PRO A 156 -12.13 10.43 11.76
N ASN A 157 -11.17 11.35 12.04
CA ASN A 157 -10.25 11.88 11.05
C ASN A 157 -8.83 11.73 11.58
N LEU A 158 -8.07 10.78 11.02
CA LEU A 158 -6.73 10.44 11.49
C LEU A 158 -5.81 10.04 10.34
N SER A 159 -4.53 9.92 10.64
CA SER A 159 -3.50 9.42 9.73
C SER A 159 -2.46 8.69 10.57
N VAL A 160 -2.37 7.40 10.40
CA VAL A 160 -1.32 6.57 11.00
C VAL A 160 -0.11 6.58 10.09
N THR A 161 1.08 6.85 10.64
CA THR A 161 2.35 6.87 9.89
C THR A 161 3.27 5.80 10.49
N THR A 162 3.49 4.73 9.74
CA THR A 162 4.27 3.55 10.15
C THR A 162 5.12 3.02 9.00
N ALA A 163 5.84 3.92 8.32
CA ALA A 163 6.70 3.60 7.19
C ALA A 163 5.96 2.75 6.12
N CYS A 164 6.55 1.63 5.70
CA CYS A 164 5.99 0.76 4.66
C CYS A 164 4.66 0.09 5.05
N THR A 165 4.30 0.08 6.34
CA THR A 165 3.07 -0.53 6.86
C THR A 165 1.91 0.48 6.97
N THR A 166 2.13 1.74 6.63
CA THR A 166 1.18 2.84 6.79
C THR A 166 -0.20 2.53 6.21
N GLY A 167 -0.28 2.10 4.95
CA GLY A 167 -1.55 1.80 4.29
C GLY A 167 -2.32 0.67 4.98
N THR A 168 -1.63 -0.41 5.31
CA THR A 168 -2.18 -1.57 6.04
C THR A 168 -2.72 -1.17 7.40
N HIS A 169 -1.96 -0.38 8.18
CA HIS A 169 -2.39 0.07 9.50
C HIS A 169 -3.58 1.03 9.44
N ASN A 170 -3.62 1.96 8.48
CA ASN A 170 -4.78 2.85 8.31
C ASN A 170 -6.06 2.06 8.00
N ILE A 171 -5.97 1.02 7.14
CA ILE A 171 -7.10 0.14 6.82
C ILE A 171 -7.54 -0.63 8.06
N GLY A 172 -6.62 -1.27 8.78
CA GLY A 172 -6.94 -2.07 9.96
C GLY A 172 -7.50 -1.25 11.11
N VAL A 173 -6.94 -0.04 11.36
CA VAL A 173 -7.46 0.89 12.39
C VAL A 173 -8.85 1.40 12.02
N ALA A 174 -9.08 1.77 10.75
CA ALA A 174 -10.39 2.19 10.27
C ALA A 174 -11.44 1.08 10.43
N ALA A 175 -11.08 -0.16 10.08
CA ALA A 175 -11.94 -1.32 10.31
C ALA A 175 -12.28 -1.50 11.81
N GLY A 176 -11.30 -1.32 12.69
CA GLY A 176 -11.51 -1.36 14.14
C GLY A 176 -12.49 -0.29 14.63
N LEU A 177 -12.43 0.92 14.08
CA LEU A 177 -13.39 1.99 14.41
C LEU A 177 -14.81 1.64 13.99
N ILE A 178 -14.99 1.05 12.81
CA ILE A 178 -16.30 0.57 12.34
C ILE A 178 -16.78 -0.60 13.21
N ALA A 179 -15.93 -1.61 13.43
CA ALA A 179 -16.27 -2.80 14.20
C ALA A 179 -16.69 -2.48 15.64
N ASN A 180 -16.10 -1.44 16.23
CA ASN A 180 -16.41 -0.94 17.57
C ASN A 180 -17.57 0.10 17.58
N GLY A 181 -18.22 0.37 16.45
CA GLY A 181 -19.38 1.25 16.36
C GLY A 181 -19.06 2.74 16.44
N GLN A 182 -17.82 3.17 16.21
CA GLN A 182 -17.43 4.59 16.20
C GLN A 182 -17.67 5.27 14.84
N ALA A 183 -17.75 4.49 13.76
CA ALA A 183 -18.11 4.94 12.42
C ALA A 183 -18.97 3.88 11.72
N ASP A 184 -19.65 4.27 10.65
CA ASP A 184 -20.35 3.35 9.74
C ASP A 184 -19.61 3.26 8.40
N VAL A 185 -18.90 4.33 8.01
CA VAL A 185 -18.12 4.42 6.79
C VAL A 185 -16.75 5.03 7.08
N MET A 186 -15.68 4.47 6.51
CA MET A 186 -14.33 5.03 6.58
C MET A 186 -13.64 4.96 5.21
N LEU A 187 -13.08 6.08 4.75
CA LEU A 187 -12.07 6.04 3.70
C LEU A 187 -10.72 5.72 4.35
N ALA A 188 -10.04 4.68 3.89
CA ALA A 188 -8.79 4.25 4.52
C ALA A 188 -7.74 3.82 3.50
N GLY A 189 -6.48 4.11 3.79
CA GLY A 189 -5.39 3.74 2.89
C GLY A 189 -4.10 4.51 3.10
N GLY A 190 -3.35 4.71 2.02
CA GLY A 190 -2.09 5.42 2.05
C GLY A 190 -1.67 5.97 0.69
N ALA A 191 -0.83 7.00 0.71
CA ALA A 191 -0.23 7.58 -0.48
C ALA A 191 1.21 8.00 -0.20
N GLU A 192 2.06 7.94 -1.24
CA GLU A 192 3.46 8.32 -1.14
C GLU A 192 3.96 8.93 -2.44
N MET A 193 4.83 9.94 -2.34
CA MET A 193 5.66 10.44 -3.41
C MET A 193 7.06 10.70 -2.86
N ALA A 194 7.96 9.75 -3.05
CA ALA A 194 9.31 9.77 -2.50
C ALA A 194 10.41 9.70 -3.56
N THR A 195 10.07 9.63 -4.86
CA THR A 195 11.01 9.68 -5.97
C THR A 195 11.52 11.12 -6.22
N THR A 196 12.14 11.71 -5.18
CA THR A 196 12.79 13.01 -5.18
C THR A 196 14.30 12.85 -5.02
N PRO A 197 15.13 13.89 -5.27
CA PRO A 197 16.58 13.83 -5.00
C PRO A 197 16.89 13.41 -3.55
N VAL A 198 16.21 13.99 -2.55
CA VAL A 198 16.43 13.63 -1.13
C VAL A 198 15.94 12.20 -0.84
N GLY A 199 14.79 11.80 -1.36
CA GLY A 199 14.25 10.45 -1.15
C GLY A 199 15.14 9.38 -1.79
N LEU A 200 15.46 9.52 -3.07
CA LEU A 200 16.36 8.61 -3.76
C LEU A 200 17.73 8.56 -3.09
N GLY A 201 18.32 9.74 -2.80
CA GLY A 201 19.64 9.85 -2.16
C GLY A 201 19.68 9.22 -0.77
N GLY A 202 18.63 9.39 0.04
CA GLY A 202 18.53 8.78 1.36
C GLY A 202 18.55 7.26 1.31
N PHE A 203 17.77 6.66 0.41
CA PHE A 203 17.74 5.20 0.25
C PHE A 203 19.00 4.66 -0.45
N CYS A 204 19.62 5.40 -1.37
CA CYS A 204 20.94 5.08 -1.91
C CYS A 204 22.01 5.05 -0.79
N ALA A 205 22.03 6.08 0.08
CA ALA A 205 22.96 6.14 1.21
C ALA A 205 22.75 4.99 2.21
N ALA A 206 21.51 4.56 2.38
CA ALA A 206 21.16 3.37 3.19
C ALA A 206 21.53 2.04 2.52
N ARG A 207 21.95 2.06 1.25
CA ARG A 207 22.22 0.87 0.42
C ARG A 207 21.06 -0.11 0.37
N ALA A 208 19.84 0.44 0.30
CA ALA A 208 18.61 -0.33 0.33
C ALA A 208 18.01 -0.57 -1.06
N LEU A 209 18.44 0.22 -2.07
CA LEU A 209 17.94 0.15 -3.44
C LEU A 209 18.74 -0.80 -4.30
N SER A 210 18.06 -1.41 -5.27
CA SER A 210 18.70 -2.08 -6.40
C SER A 210 19.54 -1.10 -7.22
N THR A 211 20.65 -1.58 -7.73
CA THR A 211 21.58 -0.84 -8.59
C THR A 211 21.61 -1.37 -10.03
N ARG A 212 20.61 -2.13 -10.45
CA ARG A 212 20.47 -2.72 -11.80
C ARG A 212 20.09 -1.66 -12.84
N ASN A 213 20.94 -0.66 -13.02
CA ASN A 213 20.69 0.49 -13.90
C ASN A 213 20.58 0.14 -15.38
N ASP A 214 21.22 -0.96 -15.82
CA ASP A 214 21.24 -1.40 -17.22
C ASP A 214 19.89 -2.02 -17.64
N ASP A 215 19.10 -2.54 -16.70
CA ASP A 215 17.77 -3.10 -16.95
C ASP A 215 16.83 -2.80 -15.78
N PRO A 216 16.30 -1.56 -15.70
CA PRO A 216 15.38 -1.15 -14.65
C PRO A 216 14.14 -2.04 -14.50
N SER A 217 13.60 -2.54 -15.62
CA SER A 217 12.38 -3.33 -15.62
C SER A 217 12.51 -4.68 -14.91
N SER A 218 13.73 -5.21 -14.80
CA SER A 218 14.07 -6.45 -14.12
C SER A 218 14.67 -6.25 -12.71
N ALA A 219 14.74 -5.00 -12.23
CA ALA A 219 15.41 -4.67 -10.97
C ALA A 219 14.65 -5.15 -9.73
N SER A 220 13.31 -5.05 -9.73
CA SER A 220 12.48 -5.58 -8.65
C SER A 220 12.19 -7.07 -8.93
N ARG A 221 12.87 -7.94 -8.16
CA ARG A 221 12.88 -9.40 -8.36
C ARG A 221 12.78 -10.16 -7.02
N PRO A 222 11.63 -10.06 -6.33
CA PRO A 222 11.45 -10.71 -5.03
C PRO A 222 11.80 -12.20 -5.07
N TRP A 223 12.51 -12.67 -4.05
CA TRP A 223 13.01 -14.05 -3.85
C TRP A 223 14.00 -14.58 -4.89
N ASP A 224 14.30 -13.81 -5.91
CA ASP A 224 15.31 -14.22 -6.92
C ASP A 224 16.73 -14.20 -6.34
N ALA A 225 17.58 -15.11 -6.81
CA ALA A 225 18.96 -15.24 -6.35
C ALA A 225 19.80 -13.97 -6.63
N ASP A 226 19.51 -13.27 -7.74
CA ASP A 226 20.23 -12.08 -8.18
C ASP A 226 19.60 -10.76 -7.73
N ARG A 227 18.68 -10.80 -6.74
CA ARG A 227 18.11 -9.58 -6.15
C ARG A 227 19.16 -8.81 -5.36
N ASP A 228 19.12 -7.49 -5.44
CA ASP A 228 20.13 -6.61 -4.83
C ASP A 228 19.56 -5.41 -4.05
N GLY A 229 18.23 -5.35 -3.85
CA GLY A 229 17.56 -4.27 -3.14
C GLY A 229 16.17 -3.98 -3.70
N PHE A 230 15.42 -3.11 -3.04
CA PHE A 230 14.10 -2.74 -3.52
C PHE A 230 14.16 -1.62 -4.59
N VAL A 231 13.07 -1.41 -5.30
CA VAL A 231 12.89 -0.31 -6.24
C VAL A 231 11.95 0.73 -5.62
N LEU A 232 12.42 1.97 -5.46
CA LEU A 232 11.62 3.07 -4.93
C LEU A 232 10.51 3.47 -5.90
N SER A 233 9.28 3.62 -5.40
CA SER A 233 8.13 3.94 -6.23
C SER A 233 7.12 4.82 -5.51
N ASP A 234 6.30 5.53 -6.31
CA ASP A 234 5.23 6.42 -5.88
C ASP A 234 3.86 5.80 -6.12
N GLY A 235 2.84 6.26 -5.40
CA GLY A 235 1.47 5.86 -5.65
C GLY A 235 0.50 6.17 -4.52
N ALA A 236 -0.72 5.67 -4.67
CA ALA A 236 -1.78 5.77 -3.67
C ALA A 236 -2.75 4.59 -3.78
N GLY A 237 -3.29 4.16 -2.66
CA GLY A 237 -4.42 3.26 -2.57
C GLY A 237 -5.38 3.74 -1.49
N VAL A 238 -6.67 3.80 -1.81
CA VAL A 238 -7.72 4.14 -0.85
C VAL A 238 -8.89 3.17 -1.04
N LEU A 239 -9.41 2.67 0.08
CA LEU A 239 -10.58 1.80 0.14
C LEU A 239 -11.70 2.53 0.86
N VAL A 240 -12.96 2.28 0.49
CA VAL A 240 -14.12 2.57 1.32
C VAL A 240 -14.46 1.33 2.12
N LEU A 241 -14.29 1.43 3.43
CA LEU A 241 -14.72 0.44 4.40
C LEU A 241 -16.10 0.84 4.91
N GLU A 242 -16.99 -0.11 5.03
CA GLU A 242 -18.38 0.13 5.42
C GLU A 242 -18.88 -0.95 6.37
N GLU A 243 -19.71 -0.57 7.29
CA GLU A 243 -20.44 -1.52 8.13
C GLU A 243 -21.37 -2.36 7.24
N HIS A 244 -21.36 -3.67 7.44
CA HIS A 244 -22.04 -4.62 6.56
C HIS A 244 -23.54 -4.34 6.38
N ASP A 245 -24.27 -4.15 7.48
CA ASP A 245 -25.73 -3.96 7.42
C ASP A 245 -26.09 -2.60 6.81
N HIS A 246 -25.24 -1.57 7.02
CA HIS A 246 -25.33 -0.28 6.35
C HIS A 246 -25.13 -0.44 4.82
N ALA A 247 -24.10 -1.19 4.38
CA ALA A 247 -23.85 -1.44 2.98
C ALA A 247 -24.99 -2.21 2.31
N VAL A 248 -25.50 -3.26 2.96
CA VAL A 248 -26.63 -4.07 2.45
C VAL A 248 -27.91 -3.23 2.37
N ALA A 249 -28.20 -2.42 3.38
CA ALA A 249 -29.42 -1.59 3.41
C ALA A 249 -29.50 -0.59 2.26
N ARG A 250 -28.36 -0.07 1.77
CA ARG A 250 -28.32 0.83 0.61
C ARG A 250 -28.10 0.11 -0.75
N GLY A 251 -28.00 -1.23 -0.74
CA GLY A 251 -27.76 -2.01 -1.96
C GLY A 251 -26.37 -1.81 -2.54
N ALA A 252 -25.35 -1.62 -1.71
CA ALA A 252 -23.98 -1.41 -2.13
C ALA A 252 -23.41 -2.63 -2.86
N LYS A 253 -22.56 -2.37 -3.86
CA LYS A 253 -21.62 -3.37 -4.36
C LYS A 253 -20.60 -3.67 -3.25
N ILE A 254 -20.44 -4.94 -2.91
CA ILE A 254 -19.46 -5.39 -1.93
C ILE A 254 -18.38 -6.21 -2.66
N TYR A 255 -17.13 -5.80 -2.51
CA TYR A 255 -15.99 -6.49 -3.12
C TYR A 255 -15.49 -7.66 -2.29
N ALA A 256 -15.36 -7.44 -0.97
CA ALA A 256 -14.83 -8.41 -0.01
C ALA A 256 -15.25 -8.01 1.40
N GLU A 257 -15.07 -8.91 2.36
CA GLU A 257 -15.16 -8.61 3.79
C GLU A 257 -13.74 -8.58 4.37
N LEU A 258 -13.42 -7.58 5.19
CA LEU A 258 -12.20 -7.54 5.98
C LEU A 258 -12.46 -8.28 7.29
N VAL A 259 -11.94 -9.51 7.38
CA VAL A 259 -12.24 -10.43 8.49
C VAL A 259 -11.13 -10.50 9.54
N GLY A 260 -9.89 -10.11 9.19
CA GLY A 260 -8.76 -10.18 10.12
C GLY A 260 -7.79 -9.02 9.96
N PHE A 261 -7.27 -8.55 11.08
CA PHE A 261 -6.19 -7.58 11.15
C PHE A 261 -5.25 -7.95 12.29
N GLY A 262 -3.95 -8.05 11.99
CA GLY A 262 -2.89 -8.31 12.95
C GLY A 262 -1.82 -7.24 12.90
N MET A 263 -1.24 -6.94 14.04
CA MET A 263 -0.09 -6.05 14.20
C MET A 263 0.94 -6.68 15.12
N SER A 264 2.20 -6.32 14.93
CA SER A 264 3.30 -6.65 15.84
C SER A 264 4.45 -5.65 15.68
N GLY A 265 5.41 -5.72 16.59
CA GLY A 265 6.69 -5.03 16.48
C GLY A 265 7.85 -6.02 16.60
N ASP A 266 8.91 -5.83 15.79
CA ASP A 266 10.11 -6.69 15.84
C ASP A 266 10.94 -6.46 17.10
N ALA A 267 10.99 -5.23 17.60
CA ALA A 267 11.84 -4.80 18.72
C ALA A 267 13.29 -5.25 18.55
N PHE A 268 13.85 -5.13 17.35
CA PHE A 268 15.15 -5.69 16.99
C PHE A 268 16.11 -4.64 16.39
N HIS A 269 15.82 -4.11 15.20
CA HIS A 269 16.67 -3.15 14.51
C HIS A 269 15.83 -2.15 13.71
N MET A 270 16.38 -0.96 13.41
CA MET A 270 15.64 0.11 12.72
C MET A 270 15.23 -0.25 11.29
N THR A 271 16.03 -1.03 10.57
CA THR A 271 15.83 -1.28 9.14
C THR A 271 15.92 -2.75 8.73
N SER A 272 16.37 -3.65 9.60
CA SER A 272 16.55 -5.07 9.30
C SER A 272 15.57 -5.92 10.11
N PRO A 273 14.90 -6.91 9.49
CA PRO A 273 14.08 -7.86 10.22
C PRO A 273 14.98 -8.80 11.07
N PRO A 274 14.45 -9.37 12.16
CA PRO A 274 15.15 -10.44 12.89
C PRO A 274 15.24 -11.70 12.03
N GLU A 275 16.28 -12.48 12.24
CA GLU A 275 16.42 -13.79 11.62
C GLU A 275 15.17 -14.66 11.89
N GLY A 276 14.68 -15.38 10.88
CA GLY A 276 13.46 -16.17 10.94
C GLY A 276 12.14 -15.38 10.95
N GLY A 277 12.17 -14.04 10.90
CA GLY A 277 10.98 -13.18 10.71
C GLY A 277 9.95 -13.30 11.84
N ARG A 278 10.37 -13.41 13.11
CA ARG A 278 9.47 -13.64 14.26
C ARG A 278 8.35 -12.60 14.36
N GLY A 279 8.64 -11.30 14.13
CA GLY A 279 7.62 -10.25 14.19
C GLY A 279 6.58 -10.40 13.08
N ALA A 280 7.03 -10.69 11.86
CA ALA A 280 6.15 -10.99 10.74
C ALA A 280 5.26 -12.22 11.01
N ALA A 281 5.83 -13.30 11.57
CA ALA A 281 5.06 -14.48 11.97
C ALA A 281 3.99 -14.14 13.02
N LEU A 282 4.36 -13.39 14.06
CA LEU A 282 3.41 -12.96 15.11
C LEU A 282 2.29 -12.11 14.53
N CYS A 283 2.60 -11.23 13.60
CA CYS A 283 1.63 -10.38 12.92
C CYS A 283 0.58 -11.20 12.16
N MET A 284 1.01 -12.18 11.35
CA MET A 284 0.13 -13.10 10.64
C MET A 284 -0.72 -13.96 11.60
N GLN A 285 -0.12 -14.47 12.69
CA GLN A 285 -0.84 -15.22 13.73
C GLN A 285 -1.93 -14.37 14.39
N ASN A 286 -1.64 -13.09 14.71
CA ASN A 286 -2.61 -12.17 15.26
C ASN A 286 -3.76 -11.89 14.28
N ALA A 287 -3.47 -11.79 12.97
CA ALA A 287 -4.49 -11.63 11.94
C ALA A 287 -5.41 -12.86 11.84
N LEU A 288 -4.84 -14.06 11.83
CA LEU A 288 -5.59 -15.33 11.85
C LEU A 288 -6.48 -15.44 13.10
N GLN A 289 -5.91 -15.15 14.27
CA GLN A 289 -6.66 -15.15 15.52
C GLN A 289 -7.82 -14.14 15.50
N SER A 290 -7.57 -12.94 14.99
CA SER A 290 -8.59 -11.87 14.83
C SER A 290 -9.74 -12.33 13.92
N ALA A 291 -9.42 -13.07 12.86
CA ALA A 291 -10.39 -13.61 11.92
C ALA A 291 -11.11 -14.87 12.42
N GLY A 292 -10.57 -15.56 13.43
CA GLY A 292 -11.04 -16.89 13.86
C GLY A 292 -10.80 -17.97 12.81
N LEU A 293 -9.73 -17.84 12.03
CA LEU A 293 -9.35 -18.74 10.95
C LEU A 293 -8.14 -19.59 11.32
N ASN A 294 -8.06 -20.77 10.71
CA ASN A 294 -6.87 -21.61 10.75
C ASN A 294 -5.93 -21.27 9.59
N PRO A 295 -4.63 -21.58 9.68
CA PRO A 295 -3.70 -21.37 8.57
C PRO A 295 -4.17 -22.01 7.25
N GLU A 296 -4.80 -23.17 7.30
CA GLU A 296 -5.27 -23.93 6.14
C GLU A 296 -6.42 -23.26 5.37
N ASP A 297 -7.10 -22.29 5.98
CA ASP A 297 -8.17 -21.54 5.35
C ASP A 297 -7.63 -20.50 4.33
N ILE A 298 -6.36 -20.09 4.47
CA ILE A 298 -5.71 -19.11 3.60
C ILE A 298 -5.14 -19.82 2.37
N ALA A 299 -5.57 -19.41 1.18
CA ALA A 299 -5.08 -19.97 -0.07
C ALA A 299 -4.02 -19.10 -0.76
N TYR A 300 -3.94 -17.81 -0.41
CA TYR A 300 -3.06 -16.84 -1.05
C TYR A 300 -2.52 -15.80 -0.06
N VAL A 301 -1.23 -15.48 -0.21
CA VAL A 301 -0.58 -14.36 0.46
C VAL A 301 -0.04 -13.37 -0.58
N ASN A 302 -0.56 -12.15 -0.58
CA ASN A 302 0.11 -11.02 -1.21
C ASN A 302 1.19 -10.53 -0.24
N ALA A 303 2.42 -10.88 -0.53
CA ALA A 303 3.54 -10.71 0.38
C ALA A 303 4.10 -9.28 0.37
N HIS A 304 4.80 -8.93 1.43
CA HIS A 304 5.61 -7.72 1.43
C HIS A 304 6.72 -7.78 0.37
N GLY A 305 7.43 -8.89 0.23
CA GLY A 305 8.30 -9.27 -0.88
C GLY A 305 8.98 -8.10 -1.60
N THR A 306 9.96 -7.46 -0.95
CA THR A 306 10.55 -6.19 -1.41
C THR A 306 11.73 -6.36 -2.38
N SER A 307 12.16 -7.58 -2.67
CA SER A 307 13.40 -7.83 -3.43
C SER A 307 14.69 -7.50 -2.64
N THR A 308 14.62 -7.53 -1.31
CA THR A 308 15.79 -7.35 -0.45
C THR A 308 16.35 -8.67 0.04
N LEU A 309 17.68 -8.74 0.24
CA LEU A 309 18.36 -9.98 0.60
C LEU A 309 17.81 -10.58 1.90
N ALA A 310 17.69 -9.79 2.96
CA ALA A 310 17.25 -10.25 4.26
C ALA A 310 15.71 -10.31 4.38
N GLY A 311 15.00 -9.35 3.80
CA GLY A 311 13.55 -9.24 3.95
C GLY A 311 12.79 -10.43 3.37
N ASP A 312 13.14 -10.82 2.15
CA ASP A 312 12.45 -11.90 1.44
C ASP A 312 12.66 -13.27 2.10
N ILE A 313 13.87 -13.53 2.64
CA ILE A 313 14.17 -14.76 3.39
C ILE A 313 13.42 -14.77 4.74
N ALA A 314 13.41 -13.63 5.43
CA ALA A 314 12.73 -13.52 6.72
C ALA A 314 11.21 -13.71 6.56
N GLU A 315 10.59 -13.14 5.52
CA GLU A 315 9.18 -13.34 5.23
C GLU A 315 8.86 -14.78 4.84
N THR A 316 9.69 -15.42 4.00
CA THR A 316 9.55 -16.85 3.67
C THR A 316 9.59 -17.72 4.93
N SER A 317 10.54 -17.46 5.82
CA SER A 317 10.67 -18.20 7.10
C SER A 317 9.45 -17.97 8.00
N ALA A 318 8.95 -16.74 8.07
CA ALA A 318 7.74 -16.38 8.83
C ALA A 318 6.51 -17.11 8.28
N ILE A 319 6.31 -17.11 6.97
CA ILE A 319 5.20 -17.84 6.32
C ILE A 319 5.28 -19.33 6.64
N LYS A 320 6.45 -19.96 6.47
CA LYS A 320 6.64 -21.37 6.81
C LYS A 320 6.33 -21.67 8.28
N SER A 321 6.75 -20.79 9.19
CA SER A 321 6.50 -20.93 10.62
C SER A 321 5.01 -20.86 10.97
N VAL A 322 4.24 -20.00 10.31
CA VAL A 322 2.80 -19.81 10.57
C VAL A 322 1.97 -20.90 9.93
N PHE A 323 2.25 -21.23 8.67
CA PHE A 323 1.43 -22.13 7.85
C PHE A 323 1.87 -23.60 7.93
N GLY A 324 3.04 -23.89 8.52
CA GLY A 324 3.52 -25.25 8.71
C GLY A 324 3.52 -26.07 7.42
N ALA A 325 2.92 -27.26 7.45
CA ALA A 325 2.82 -28.13 6.30
C ALA A 325 1.96 -27.53 5.16
N HIS A 326 1.00 -26.65 5.48
CA HIS A 326 0.16 -25.98 4.48
C HIS A 326 0.95 -25.00 3.60
N SER A 327 2.11 -24.52 4.05
CA SER A 327 2.95 -23.58 3.27
C SER A 327 3.35 -24.11 1.89
N THR A 328 3.37 -25.42 1.67
CA THR A 328 3.65 -26.05 0.37
C THR A 328 2.48 -25.98 -0.62
N ALA A 329 1.26 -25.75 -0.14
CA ALA A 329 0.05 -25.59 -0.95
C ALA A 329 -0.38 -24.12 -1.06
N LEU A 330 0.25 -23.23 -0.29
CA LEU A 330 -0.04 -21.80 -0.23
C LEU A 330 0.63 -21.08 -1.41
N ALA A 331 -0.16 -20.33 -2.18
CA ALA A 331 0.40 -19.43 -3.18
C ALA A 331 0.84 -18.11 -2.54
N VAL A 332 2.00 -17.60 -2.93
CA VAL A 332 2.57 -16.35 -2.46
C VAL A 332 2.98 -15.52 -3.67
N SER A 333 2.67 -14.22 -3.74
CA SER A 333 3.24 -13.39 -4.80
C SER A 333 3.53 -11.98 -4.31
N SER A 334 4.41 -11.27 -5.01
CA SER A 334 4.71 -9.86 -4.75
C SER A 334 4.47 -9.02 -5.98
N THR A 335 3.46 -8.15 -5.90
CA THR A 335 3.19 -7.12 -6.90
C THR A 335 4.30 -6.08 -7.02
N LYS A 336 5.17 -5.98 -6.01
CA LYS A 336 6.36 -5.11 -6.07
C LYS A 336 7.33 -5.49 -7.17
N SER A 337 7.29 -6.72 -7.67
CA SER A 337 8.04 -7.10 -8.88
C SER A 337 7.68 -6.24 -10.09
N MET A 338 6.43 -5.75 -10.17
CA MET A 338 5.89 -4.95 -11.28
C MET A 338 5.86 -3.45 -10.99
N ILE A 339 5.53 -3.06 -9.76
CA ILE A 339 5.28 -1.65 -9.41
C ILE A 339 6.34 -1.05 -8.47
N GLY A 340 7.32 -1.85 -8.01
CA GLY A 340 8.28 -1.43 -6.99
C GLY A 340 7.63 -1.25 -5.61
N HIS A 341 8.35 -0.60 -4.71
CA HIS A 341 7.94 -0.38 -3.34
C HIS A 341 7.41 1.05 -3.15
N LEU A 342 6.09 1.19 -2.98
CA LEU A 342 5.40 2.47 -2.84
C LEU A 342 5.40 2.99 -1.38
N LEU A 343 6.30 2.48 -0.53
CA LEU A 343 6.44 2.86 0.87
C LEU A 343 5.08 2.87 1.61
N GLY A 344 4.64 4.05 2.10
CA GLY A 344 3.40 4.19 2.84
C GLY A 344 2.12 3.88 2.05
N ALA A 345 2.18 3.91 0.73
CA ALA A 345 1.06 3.52 -0.14
C ALA A 345 0.97 2.02 -0.38
N SER A 346 2.10 1.28 -0.24
CA SER A 346 2.21 -0.14 -0.61
C SER A 346 1.10 -1.00 -0.05
N GLY A 347 0.89 -0.98 1.26
CA GLY A 347 -0.09 -1.86 1.91
C GLY A 347 -1.53 -1.60 1.46
N ALA A 348 -1.86 -0.39 1.06
CA ALA A 348 -3.19 -0.08 0.55
C ALA A 348 -3.38 -0.55 -0.89
N VAL A 349 -2.39 -0.35 -1.76
CA VAL A 349 -2.39 -0.87 -3.13
C VAL A 349 -2.43 -2.40 -3.13
N GLU A 350 -1.64 -3.04 -2.28
CA GLU A 350 -1.60 -4.51 -2.13
C GLU A 350 -2.89 -5.09 -1.54
N ALA A 351 -3.54 -4.38 -0.62
CA ALA A 351 -4.89 -4.73 -0.15
C ALA A 351 -5.90 -4.72 -1.31
N ILE A 352 -5.88 -3.68 -2.16
CA ILE A 352 -6.74 -3.60 -3.35
C ILE A 352 -6.46 -4.78 -4.30
N VAL A 353 -5.20 -5.08 -4.58
CA VAL A 353 -4.81 -6.22 -5.43
C VAL A 353 -5.30 -7.55 -4.82
N THR A 354 -5.16 -7.73 -3.51
CA THR A 354 -5.65 -8.92 -2.80
C THR A 354 -7.16 -9.09 -2.93
N ILE A 355 -7.92 -7.99 -2.80
CA ILE A 355 -9.38 -7.96 -2.98
C ILE A 355 -9.76 -8.30 -4.44
N LEU A 356 -9.06 -7.74 -5.42
CA LEU A 356 -9.29 -8.03 -6.83
C LEU A 356 -8.94 -9.49 -7.18
N SER A 357 -7.91 -10.04 -6.57
CA SER A 357 -7.57 -11.48 -6.68
C SER A 357 -8.71 -12.37 -6.17
N LEU A 358 -9.31 -12.02 -5.03
CA LEU A 358 -10.50 -12.72 -4.50
C LEU A 358 -11.72 -12.59 -5.41
N ARG A 359 -11.96 -11.39 -5.99
CA ARG A 359 -13.06 -11.13 -6.90
C ARG A 359 -12.94 -11.95 -8.17
N ASP A 360 -11.77 -11.90 -8.81
CA ASP A 360 -11.54 -12.49 -10.13
C ASP A 360 -11.02 -13.93 -10.07
N GLN A 361 -10.77 -14.45 -8.85
CA GLN A 361 -10.22 -15.79 -8.61
C GLN A 361 -8.90 -16.03 -9.36
N LEU A 362 -7.99 -15.03 -9.27
CA LEU A 362 -6.74 -14.99 -10.03
C LEU A 362 -5.58 -14.51 -9.15
N LEU A 363 -4.44 -15.18 -9.26
CA LEU A 363 -3.18 -14.81 -8.60
C LEU A 363 -2.37 -13.93 -9.53
N THR A 364 -1.92 -12.76 -9.04
CA THR A 364 -0.98 -11.92 -9.77
C THR A 364 0.42 -12.53 -9.76
N PRO A 365 1.21 -12.36 -10.83
CA PRO A 365 2.53 -12.97 -10.90
C PRO A 365 3.56 -12.21 -10.06
N THR A 366 4.62 -12.93 -9.66
CA THR A 366 5.92 -12.36 -9.33
C THR A 366 6.78 -12.43 -10.59
N ILE A 367 6.92 -11.31 -11.29
CA ILE A 367 7.81 -11.26 -12.48
C ILE A 367 9.28 -11.20 -12.04
N ASN A 368 10.19 -11.48 -12.96
CA ASN A 368 11.66 -11.44 -12.75
C ASN A 368 12.19 -12.49 -11.75
N LEU A 369 11.40 -13.48 -11.37
CA LEU A 369 11.85 -14.60 -10.54
C LEU A 369 12.32 -15.74 -11.45
N ASP A 370 13.58 -15.69 -11.86
CA ASP A 370 14.18 -16.64 -12.78
C ASP A 370 14.83 -17.83 -12.04
N SER A 371 15.39 -17.55 -10.86
CA SER A 371 16.06 -18.54 -10.02
C SER A 371 15.84 -18.20 -8.55
N SER A 372 15.11 -19.04 -7.83
CA SER A 372 14.87 -18.81 -6.40
C SER A 372 16.16 -18.83 -5.60
N ALA A 373 16.31 -17.89 -4.67
CA ALA A 373 17.41 -17.86 -3.74
C ALA A 373 17.32 -19.02 -2.73
N GLU A 374 18.47 -19.40 -2.15
CA GLU A 374 18.51 -20.40 -1.06
C GLU A 374 17.60 -19.97 0.10
N GLY A 375 16.76 -20.89 0.56
CA GLY A 375 15.76 -20.67 1.61
C GLY A 375 14.45 -20.07 1.12
N CYS A 376 14.35 -19.68 -0.15
CA CYS A 376 13.14 -19.16 -0.81
C CYS A 376 12.53 -20.27 -1.69
N ASP A 377 11.73 -21.15 -1.12
CA ASP A 377 11.26 -22.41 -1.73
C ASP A 377 9.74 -22.59 -1.66
N LEU A 378 8.97 -21.48 -1.57
CA LEU A 378 7.51 -21.49 -1.66
C LEU A 378 7.06 -21.35 -3.13
N ASP A 379 5.76 -21.49 -3.37
CA ASP A 379 5.15 -21.18 -4.65
C ASP A 379 4.92 -19.66 -4.81
N TYR A 380 5.85 -18.98 -5.45
CA TYR A 380 5.82 -17.52 -5.61
C TYR A 380 5.07 -17.02 -6.85
N VAL A 381 4.32 -17.87 -7.53
CA VAL A 381 3.58 -17.54 -8.77
C VAL A 381 4.50 -16.87 -9.82
N PRO A 382 5.58 -17.53 -10.28
CA PRO A 382 6.56 -16.87 -11.12
C PRO A 382 6.00 -16.52 -12.51
N HIS A 383 6.40 -15.36 -13.04
CA HIS A 383 6.23 -14.84 -14.40
C HIS A 383 4.81 -14.58 -14.86
N THR A 384 3.86 -15.50 -14.67
CA THR A 384 2.51 -15.42 -15.25
C THR A 384 1.42 -15.55 -14.19
N ALA A 385 0.37 -14.75 -14.34
CA ALA A 385 -0.84 -14.88 -13.52
C ALA A 385 -1.50 -16.25 -13.76
N ARG A 386 -2.16 -16.79 -12.73
CA ARG A 386 -2.88 -18.05 -12.86
C ARG A 386 -4.19 -18.05 -12.07
N ASP A 387 -5.17 -18.80 -12.57
CA ASP A 387 -6.43 -19.01 -11.87
C ASP A 387 -6.25 -19.77 -10.57
N ALA A 388 -7.04 -19.41 -9.55
CA ALA A 388 -7.05 -20.07 -8.25
C ALA A 388 -8.43 -19.98 -7.60
N LYS A 389 -8.76 -20.95 -6.76
CA LYS A 389 -9.96 -20.89 -5.91
C LYS A 389 -9.61 -20.23 -4.58
N LEU A 390 -10.08 -19.01 -4.39
CA LEU A 390 -9.76 -18.17 -3.24
C LEU A 390 -11.01 -17.91 -2.41
N SER A 391 -11.04 -18.38 -1.16
CA SER A 391 -12.06 -17.99 -0.17
C SER A 391 -11.53 -16.91 0.74
N TYR A 392 -10.28 -17.04 1.19
CA TYR A 392 -9.57 -16.07 2.02
C TYR A 392 -8.19 -15.80 1.43
N ALA A 393 -7.77 -14.56 1.53
CA ALA A 393 -6.42 -14.13 1.15
C ALA A 393 -5.86 -13.16 2.18
N LEU A 394 -4.54 -13.22 2.38
CA LEU A 394 -3.81 -12.42 3.33
C LEU A 394 -2.91 -11.42 2.60
N SER A 395 -2.79 -10.19 3.10
CA SER A 395 -1.86 -9.17 2.62
C SER A 395 -0.92 -8.75 3.74
N ASN A 396 0.40 -8.79 3.50
CA ASN A 396 1.45 -8.46 4.45
C ASN A 396 2.11 -7.12 4.15
N SER A 397 2.45 -6.38 5.19
CA SER A 397 3.32 -5.21 5.12
C SER A 397 4.27 -5.19 6.31
N PHE A 398 5.56 -5.04 6.06
CA PHE A 398 6.61 -4.96 7.09
C PHE A 398 7.45 -3.71 6.85
N GLY A 399 7.62 -2.87 7.88
CA GLY A 399 8.19 -1.55 7.72
C GLY A 399 9.43 -1.29 8.55
N PHE A 400 10.21 -0.32 8.13
CA PHE A 400 11.29 0.24 8.94
C PHE A 400 10.74 0.67 10.31
N GLY A 401 11.56 0.49 11.36
CA GLY A 401 11.13 0.58 12.74
C GLY A 401 10.61 -0.74 13.30
N GLY A 402 10.61 -1.82 12.49
CA GLY A 402 10.13 -3.14 12.87
C GLY A 402 8.62 -3.20 13.05
N THR A 403 7.88 -2.39 12.31
CA THR A 403 6.41 -2.34 12.36
C THR A 403 5.83 -3.32 11.35
N ASN A 404 4.91 -4.17 11.77
CA ASN A 404 4.33 -5.24 10.96
C ASN A 404 2.80 -5.16 10.97
N GLY A 405 2.17 -5.38 9.80
CA GLY A 405 0.73 -5.40 9.60
C GLY A 405 0.30 -6.48 8.62
N SER A 406 -0.75 -7.23 8.96
CA SER A 406 -1.37 -8.24 8.08
C SER A 406 -2.88 -8.04 8.05
N LEU A 407 -3.47 -8.05 6.86
CA LEU A 407 -4.91 -8.00 6.63
C LEU A 407 -5.39 -9.31 6.04
N ILE A 408 -6.56 -9.79 6.46
CA ILE A 408 -7.20 -10.97 5.85
C ILE A 408 -8.55 -10.56 5.29
N PHE A 409 -8.72 -10.81 4.00
CA PHE A 409 -9.97 -10.58 3.29
C PHE A 409 -10.66 -11.90 2.97
N ALA A 410 -11.98 -11.92 3.11
CA ALA A 410 -12.85 -12.99 2.67
C ALA A 410 -13.56 -12.60 1.38
N ARG A 411 -13.71 -13.56 0.46
CA ARG A 411 -14.56 -13.39 -0.71
C ARG A 411 -16.00 -13.15 -0.26
N TYR A 412 -16.62 -12.13 -0.78
CA TYR A 412 -18.05 -11.88 -0.56
C TYR A 412 -18.87 -12.64 -1.61
N SER A 413 -19.86 -13.42 -1.16
CA SER A 413 -20.71 -14.28 -1.98
C SER A 413 -22.19 -13.90 -1.84
#